data_42f85998623f5aedbb323ae372cf2c5a
#
_entry.id   42f85998623f5aedbb323ae372cf2c5a
#
_cell.length_a   1.000
_cell.length_b   1.000
_cell.length_c   1.000
_cell.angle_alpha   90.00
_cell.angle_beta   90.00
_cell.angle_gamma   90.00
#
_symmetry.space_group_name_H-M   'P 1'
#
loop_
_entity.id
_entity.type
_entity.pdbx_description
1 polymer ?
#
loop_
_entity_poly.entity_id
_entity_poly.type
_entity_poly.pdbx_seq_one_letter_code
_entity_poly.pdbx_strand_id
1 'polypeptide(L)'
;YSSMACAAHPEKYAETDGNQSRGVSNPYLKASEWGWTVDPIGLRINLNQIYDRYHLPMMIVENGLGALDKVEADGSIHDTYRIDYMRDHIKQMKDAVEIDGVDLMGYTPWGHIDLVSAGTGEMRKRYGFIYVNMDDDGNGDLSRSKKDSFYYMKKVYESNGEDLD
;
A
#
# COMPACT_ATOMS: atom_id res chain seq x y z
N TYR A 1 6.24 -2.22 2.96
CA TYR A 1 6.58 -3.15 1.88
C TYR A 1 7.76 -4.04 2.30
N SER A 2 7.93 -5.19 1.69
CA SER A 2 9.04 -6.07 1.98
C SER A 2 10.17 -5.88 0.95
N SER A 3 11.40 -5.90 1.41
CA SER A 3 12.58 -5.87 0.56
C SER A 3 13.63 -6.85 1.09
N MET A 4 14.43 -7.39 0.19
CA MET A 4 15.58 -8.22 0.57
C MET A 4 16.86 -7.42 0.43
N ALA A 5 17.73 -7.48 1.44
CA ALA A 5 19.09 -6.94 1.37
C ALA A 5 20.09 -8.08 1.13
N CYS A 6 21.08 -7.84 0.25
CA CYS A 6 22.14 -8.79 -0.01
C CYS A 6 23.51 -8.10 0.09
N ALA A 7 24.18 -8.26 1.22
CA ALA A 7 25.51 -7.67 1.43
C ALA A 7 26.61 -8.26 0.55
N ALA A 8 26.44 -9.53 0.13
CA ALA A 8 27.43 -10.23 -0.69
C ALA A 8 27.42 -9.84 -2.18
N HIS A 9 26.33 -9.25 -2.66
CA HIS A 9 26.12 -8.92 -4.07
C HIS A 9 25.49 -7.54 -4.23
N PRO A 10 26.20 -6.47 -3.86
CA PRO A 10 25.67 -5.10 -3.96
C PRO A 10 25.33 -4.67 -5.41
N GLU A 11 25.96 -5.30 -6.40
CA GLU A 11 25.64 -5.10 -7.82
C GLU A 11 24.25 -5.59 -8.25
N LYS A 12 23.61 -6.41 -7.40
CA LYS A 12 22.22 -6.89 -7.62
C LYS A 12 21.17 -6.00 -6.98
N TYR A 13 21.57 -4.96 -6.27
CA TYR A 13 20.59 -4.00 -5.76
C TYR A 13 19.91 -3.31 -6.92
N ALA A 14 18.60 -3.43 -6.97
CA ALA A 14 17.81 -2.63 -7.88
C ALA A 14 17.91 -1.17 -7.45
N GLU A 15 18.38 -0.32 -8.34
CA GLU A 15 18.17 1.11 -8.23
C GLU A 15 16.69 1.35 -8.56
N THR A 16 15.86 1.31 -7.51
CA THR A 16 14.47 1.72 -7.65
C THR A 16 14.38 3.17 -7.22
N ASP A 17 14.08 4.04 -8.16
CA ASP A 17 13.81 5.44 -7.87
C ASP A 17 12.73 5.54 -6.78
N GLY A 18 13.04 6.28 -5.73
CA GLY A 18 12.10 6.56 -4.65
C GLY A 18 12.00 5.54 -3.52
N ASN A 19 12.91 4.58 -3.46
CA ASN A 19 13.08 3.74 -2.28
C ASN A 19 14.18 4.29 -1.36
N GLN A 20 13.84 4.50 -0.10
CA GLN A 20 14.83 4.92 0.91
C GLN A 20 15.81 3.81 1.26
N SER A 21 15.49 2.55 0.95
CA SER A 21 16.36 1.40 1.18
C SER A 21 16.64 0.67 -0.13
N ARG A 22 17.92 0.48 -0.43
CA ARG A 22 18.36 -0.37 -1.54
C ARG A 22 18.09 -1.83 -1.17
N GLY A 23 17.47 -2.57 -2.09
CA GLY A 23 17.16 -3.98 -1.90
C GLY A 23 17.31 -4.77 -3.19
N VAL A 24 17.38 -6.09 -3.06
CA VAL A 24 17.34 -7.00 -4.20
C VAL A 24 15.88 -7.27 -4.55
N SER A 25 15.54 -7.20 -5.84
CA SER A 25 14.21 -7.55 -6.32
C SER A 25 13.86 -8.99 -5.94
N ASN A 26 12.67 -9.18 -5.38
CA ASN A 26 12.17 -10.53 -5.12
C ASN A 26 11.51 -11.09 -6.39
N PRO A 27 12.06 -12.18 -7.00
CA PRO A 27 11.55 -12.73 -8.24
C PRO A 27 10.17 -13.41 -8.10
N TYR A 28 9.71 -13.64 -6.88
CA TYR A 28 8.44 -14.32 -6.59
C TYR A 28 7.29 -13.36 -6.26
N LEU A 29 7.58 -12.07 -6.07
CA LEU A 29 6.58 -11.07 -5.72
C LEU A 29 6.43 -10.04 -6.83
N LYS A 30 5.20 -9.62 -7.07
CA LYS A 30 4.90 -8.46 -7.92
C LYS A 30 5.37 -7.18 -7.23
N ALA A 31 5.71 -6.17 -8.02
CA ALA A 31 6.08 -4.86 -7.52
C ALA A 31 5.37 -3.76 -8.32
N SER A 32 5.20 -2.59 -7.70
CA SER A 32 4.76 -1.39 -8.39
C SER A 32 5.85 -0.86 -9.33
N GLU A 33 5.52 0.19 -10.10
CA GLU A 33 6.46 0.88 -10.99
C GLU A 33 7.67 1.45 -10.24
N TRP A 34 7.54 1.70 -8.94
CA TRP A 34 8.62 2.14 -8.06
C TRP A 34 9.31 0.98 -7.32
N GLY A 35 9.12 -0.26 -7.75
CA GLY A 35 9.75 -1.43 -7.15
C GLY A 35 9.23 -1.82 -5.76
N TRP A 36 8.08 -1.29 -5.34
CA TRP A 36 7.47 -1.68 -4.06
C TRP A 36 6.78 -3.03 -4.21
N THR A 37 7.27 -4.02 -3.50
CA THR A 37 6.72 -5.37 -3.55
C THR A 37 5.36 -5.46 -2.88
N VAL A 38 4.46 -6.22 -3.49
CA VAL A 38 3.15 -6.57 -2.92
C VAL A 38 3.35 -7.87 -2.13
N ASP A 39 3.38 -7.77 -0.80
CA ASP A 39 3.70 -8.89 0.09
C ASP A 39 2.74 -8.96 1.30
N PRO A 40 1.49 -9.39 1.10
CA PRO A 40 0.52 -9.52 2.18
C PRO A 40 0.96 -10.50 3.27
N ILE A 41 1.58 -11.62 2.88
CA ILE A 41 2.09 -12.64 3.81
C ILE A 41 3.23 -12.06 4.66
N GLY A 42 4.09 -11.24 4.07
CA GLY A 42 5.16 -10.54 4.79
C GLY A 42 4.61 -9.62 5.88
N LEU A 43 3.46 -8.98 5.66
CA LEU A 43 2.79 -8.21 6.70
C LEU A 43 2.38 -9.09 7.89
N ARG A 44 1.73 -10.24 7.62
CA ARG A 44 1.32 -11.19 8.68
C ARG A 44 2.52 -11.72 9.45
N ILE A 45 3.59 -12.11 8.74
CA ILE A 45 4.84 -12.56 9.37
C ILE A 45 5.42 -11.48 10.30
N ASN A 46 5.46 -10.23 9.82
CA ASN A 46 5.99 -9.12 10.61
C ASN A 46 5.15 -8.83 11.87
N LEU A 47 3.83 -8.87 11.75
CA LEU A 47 2.91 -8.74 12.88
C LEU A 47 3.17 -9.82 13.94
N ASN A 48 3.29 -11.07 13.52
CA ASN A 48 3.59 -12.18 14.41
C ASN A 48 4.96 -12.01 15.10
N GLN A 49 6.00 -11.66 14.36
CA GLN A 49 7.35 -11.48 14.92
C GLN A 49 7.42 -10.36 15.94
N ILE A 50 6.73 -9.25 15.71
CA ILE A 50 6.69 -8.14 16.66
C ILE A 50 5.88 -8.51 17.90
N TYR A 51 4.71 -9.13 17.68
CA TYR A 51 3.84 -9.53 18.79
C TYR A 51 4.48 -10.60 19.67
N ASP A 52 5.11 -11.61 19.09
CA ASP A 52 5.85 -12.66 19.82
C ASP A 52 6.96 -12.08 20.70
N ARG A 53 7.59 -11.00 20.25
CA ARG A 53 8.66 -10.35 21.01
C ARG A 53 8.18 -9.49 22.17
N TYR A 54 7.09 -8.73 21.99
CA TYR A 54 6.71 -7.67 22.92
C TYR A 54 5.42 -7.96 23.67
N HIS A 55 4.52 -8.78 23.15
CA HIS A 55 3.19 -9.09 23.70
C HIS A 55 2.40 -7.84 24.11
N LEU A 56 2.46 -6.81 23.28
CA LEU A 56 1.74 -5.54 23.48
C LEU A 56 0.74 -5.33 22.33
N PRO A 57 -0.38 -4.63 22.60
CA PRO A 57 -1.29 -4.21 21.53
C PRO A 57 -0.56 -3.43 20.46
N MET A 58 -0.89 -3.71 19.18
CA MET A 58 -0.25 -3.10 18.02
C MET A 58 -1.24 -2.33 17.17
N MET A 59 -0.75 -1.35 16.44
CA MET A 59 -1.50 -0.63 15.42
C MET A 59 -0.64 -0.43 14.18
N ILE A 60 -1.18 -0.74 13.01
CA ILE A 60 -0.56 -0.36 11.75
C ILE A 60 -0.94 1.09 11.48
N VAL A 61 0.02 1.99 11.56
CA VAL A 61 -0.19 3.42 11.38
C VAL A 61 0.06 3.90 9.97
N GLU A 62 0.65 3.05 9.12
CA GLU A 62 0.94 3.35 7.72
C GLU A 62 1.09 2.07 6.91
N ASN A 63 0.31 1.94 5.85
CA ASN A 63 0.46 0.90 4.82
C ASN A 63 -0.23 1.37 3.53
N GLY A 64 0.35 1.08 2.38
CA GLY A 64 -0.27 1.49 1.11
C GLY A 64 0.64 1.21 -0.08
N LEU A 65 0.13 1.52 -1.26
CA LEU A 65 0.81 1.33 -2.54
C LEU A 65 0.80 2.62 -3.33
N GLY A 66 1.99 3.07 -3.75
CA GLY A 66 2.14 4.13 -4.74
C GLY A 66 2.18 3.51 -6.14
N ALA A 67 1.26 3.93 -7.02
CA ALA A 67 1.16 3.44 -8.40
C ALA A 67 0.58 4.51 -9.33
N LEU A 68 0.61 4.26 -10.64
CA LEU A 68 0.02 5.13 -11.64
C LEU A 68 -1.49 4.91 -11.72
N ASP A 69 -2.24 6.00 -11.75
CA ASP A 69 -3.67 5.97 -12.07
C ASP A 69 -3.92 6.43 -13.50
N LYS A 70 -4.99 5.92 -14.09
CA LYS A 70 -5.50 6.37 -15.38
C LYS A 70 -6.89 6.96 -15.18
N VAL A 71 -7.06 8.22 -15.59
CA VAL A 71 -8.36 8.85 -15.67
C VAL A 71 -8.98 8.48 -17.02
N GLU A 72 -10.15 7.84 -17.00
CA GLU A 72 -10.88 7.44 -18.20
C GLU A 72 -11.61 8.65 -18.83
N ALA A 73 -12.12 8.47 -20.06
CA ALA A 73 -12.76 9.55 -20.81
C ALA A 73 -14.02 10.13 -20.11
N ASP A 74 -14.68 9.34 -19.27
CA ASP A 74 -15.84 9.74 -18.47
C ASP A 74 -15.45 10.29 -17.08
N GLY A 75 -14.15 10.37 -16.79
CA GLY A 75 -13.62 10.85 -15.51
C GLY A 75 -13.54 9.77 -14.42
N SER A 76 -13.92 8.52 -14.70
CA SER A 76 -13.76 7.41 -13.77
C SER A 76 -12.29 7.00 -13.62
N ILE A 77 -11.96 6.36 -12.48
CA ILE A 77 -10.61 5.87 -12.20
C ILE A 77 -10.76 4.46 -11.62
N HIS A 78 -10.36 3.48 -12.44
CA HIS A 78 -10.45 2.06 -12.13
C HIS A 78 -9.12 1.55 -11.55
N ASP A 79 -8.91 1.78 -10.26
CA ASP A 79 -7.70 1.37 -9.54
C ASP A 79 -7.84 -0.01 -8.88
N THR A 80 -8.25 -1.01 -9.66
CA THR A 80 -8.46 -2.40 -9.20
C THR A 80 -7.21 -2.99 -8.55
N TYR A 81 -6.02 -2.63 -9.02
CA TYR A 81 -4.75 -3.03 -8.42
C TYR A 81 -4.63 -2.58 -6.96
N ARG A 82 -5.21 -1.42 -6.60
CA ARG A 82 -5.23 -0.91 -5.23
C ARG A 82 -6.25 -1.68 -4.39
N ILE A 83 -7.41 -2.00 -4.96
CA ILE A 83 -8.42 -2.84 -4.32
C ILE A 83 -7.81 -4.20 -3.99
N ASP A 84 -7.15 -4.84 -4.95
CA ASP A 84 -6.48 -6.13 -4.75
C ASP A 84 -5.41 -6.05 -3.65
N TYR A 85 -4.58 -5.00 -3.68
CA TYR A 85 -3.57 -4.77 -2.64
C TYR A 85 -4.20 -4.67 -1.26
N MET A 86 -5.22 -3.82 -1.10
CA MET A 86 -5.89 -3.60 0.18
C MET A 86 -6.58 -4.87 0.68
N ARG A 87 -7.34 -5.54 -0.21
CA ARG A 87 -8.01 -6.80 0.10
C ARG A 87 -7.05 -7.86 0.65
N ASP A 88 -5.96 -8.08 -0.07
CA ASP A 88 -5.04 -9.16 0.27
C ASP A 88 -4.28 -8.86 1.57
N HIS A 89 -3.92 -7.59 1.83
CA HIS A 89 -3.29 -7.20 3.09
C HIS A 89 -4.27 -7.29 4.27
N ILE A 90 -5.53 -6.86 4.09
CA ILE A 90 -6.56 -6.94 5.13
C ILE A 90 -6.88 -8.41 5.46
N LYS A 91 -6.94 -9.30 4.47
CA LYS A 91 -7.09 -10.75 4.72
C LYS A 91 -5.96 -11.29 5.61
N GLN A 92 -4.74 -10.90 5.36
CA GLN A 92 -3.60 -11.33 6.17
C GLN A 92 -3.57 -10.70 7.57
N MET A 93 -4.10 -9.49 7.74
CA MET A 93 -4.31 -8.91 9.06
C MET A 93 -5.39 -9.67 9.85
N LYS A 94 -6.52 -10.02 9.20
CA LYS A 94 -7.55 -10.87 9.83
C LYS A 94 -6.97 -12.19 10.28
N ASP A 95 -6.22 -12.86 9.42
CA ASP A 95 -5.57 -14.13 9.78
C ASP A 95 -4.60 -13.97 10.96
N ALA A 96 -3.84 -12.87 11.02
CA ALA A 96 -2.95 -12.60 12.15
C ALA A 96 -3.73 -12.48 13.48
N VAL A 97 -4.89 -11.84 13.44
CA VAL A 97 -5.75 -11.68 14.63
C VAL A 97 -6.48 -12.98 14.98
N GLU A 98 -7.18 -13.57 14.01
CA GLU A 98 -8.12 -14.66 14.24
C GLU A 98 -7.44 -16.03 14.40
N ILE A 99 -6.35 -16.25 13.68
CA ILE A 99 -5.64 -17.53 13.66
C ILE A 99 -4.40 -17.47 14.55
N ASP A 100 -3.60 -16.41 14.44
CA ASP A 100 -2.31 -16.32 15.12
C ASP A 100 -2.43 -15.67 16.52
N GLY A 101 -3.55 -15.04 16.84
CA GLY A 101 -3.80 -14.44 18.15
C GLY A 101 -3.06 -13.11 18.40
N VAL A 102 -2.68 -12.42 17.34
CA VAL A 102 -2.05 -11.10 17.41
C VAL A 102 -3.04 -10.05 17.92
N ASP A 103 -2.67 -9.29 18.93
CA ASP A 103 -3.48 -8.16 19.43
C ASP A 103 -3.26 -6.91 18.53
N LEU A 104 -3.94 -6.89 17.40
CA LEU A 104 -3.95 -5.78 16.44
C LEU A 104 -5.21 -4.94 16.60
N MET A 105 -5.08 -3.74 17.17
CA MET A 105 -6.21 -2.87 17.48
C MET A 105 -6.64 -1.94 16.35
N GLY A 106 -5.85 -1.80 15.30
CA GLY A 106 -6.21 -0.89 14.22
C GLY A 106 -5.25 -0.88 13.03
N TYR A 107 -5.76 -0.27 11.95
CA TYR A 107 -5.08 -0.13 10.69
C TYR A 107 -5.40 1.23 10.06
N THR A 108 -4.38 1.94 9.63
CA THR A 108 -4.51 3.17 8.84
C THR A 108 -3.71 3.05 7.54
N PRO A 109 -4.37 3.18 6.38
CA PRO A 109 -3.68 3.23 5.12
C PRO A 109 -2.92 4.53 4.92
N TRP A 110 -1.86 4.50 4.12
CA TRP A 110 -1.12 5.68 3.72
C TRP A 110 -1.89 6.44 2.64
N GLY A 111 -2.29 7.69 2.95
CA GLY A 111 -2.90 8.61 2.01
C GLY A 111 -4.34 8.24 1.62
N HIS A 112 -5.35 8.90 2.23
CA HIS A 112 -6.75 8.76 1.79
C HIS A 112 -7.01 9.58 0.51
N ILE A 113 -6.28 10.68 0.37
CA ILE A 113 -6.30 11.60 -0.76
C ILE A 113 -4.92 11.54 -1.39
N ASP A 114 -4.84 11.61 -2.73
CA ASP A 114 -3.55 11.69 -3.41
C ASP A 114 -2.72 12.86 -2.88
N LEU A 115 -1.44 12.62 -2.71
CA LEU A 115 -0.48 13.57 -2.19
C LEU A 115 0.84 13.43 -2.95
N VAL A 116 1.65 14.48 -2.87
CA VAL A 116 3.01 14.43 -3.42
C VAL A 116 3.83 13.40 -2.64
N SER A 117 4.48 12.51 -3.37
CA SER A 117 5.33 11.48 -2.77
C SER A 117 6.49 12.13 -2.00
N ALA A 118 6.60 11.83 -0.70
CA ALA A 118 7.68 12.34 0.13
C ALA A 118 9.06 11.81 -0.29
N GLY A 119 9.10 10.60 -0.88
CA GLY A 119 10.35 9.97 -1.31
C GLY A 119 10.83 10.41 -2.68
N THR A 120 9.94 10.79 -3.60
CA THR A 120 10.29 11.10 -5.00
C THR A 120 9.94 12.51 -5.45
N GLY A 121 9.10 13.24 -4.70
CA GLY A 121 8.60 14.55 -5.09
C GLY A 121 7.54 14.50 -6.21
N GLU A 122 7.03 13.31 -6.55
CA GLU A 122 6.12 13.10 -7.67
C GLU A 122 4.66 13.06 -7.22
N MET A 123 3.80 13.77 -7.93
CA MET A 123 2.34 13.69 -7.74
C MET A 123 1.73 12.51 -8.52
N ARG A 124 2.32 12.11 -9.64
CA ARG A 124 1.87 10.95 -10.45
C ARG A 124 1.94 9.62 -9.69
N LYS A 125 2.77 9.54 -8.64
CA LYS A 125 2.80 8.40 -7.72
C LYS A 125 1.61 8.46 -6.78
N ARG A 126 0.51 7.88 -7.20
CA ARG A 126 -0.79 7.97 -6.52
C ARG A 126 -0.91 6.98 -5.38
N TYR A 127 -1.39 7.44 -4.24
CA TYR A 127 -1.57 6.64 -3.03
C TYR A 127 -3.02 6.54 -2.59
N GLY A 128 -3.80 7.57 -2.88
CA GLY A 128 -5.11 7.79 -2.28
C GLY A 128 -6.25 7.01 -2.91
N PHE A 129 -7.35 6.96 -2.21
CA PHE A 129 -8.66 6.52 -2.70
C PHE A 129 -9.42 7.67 -3.38
N ILE A 130 -8.93 8.89 -3.18
CA ILE A 130 -9.45 10.12 -3.78
C ILE A 130 -8.34 10.71 -4.65
N TYR A 131 -8.62 10.80 -5.94
CA TYR A 131 -7.75 11.43 -6.92
C TYR A 131 -7.73 12.94 -6.74
N VAL A 132 -6.56 13.54 -6.92
CA VAL A 132 -6.37 14.98 -6.99
C VAL A 132 -5.89 15.36 -8.38
N ASN A 133 -6.61 16.23 -9.07
CA ASN A 133 -6.23 16.70 -10.40
C ASN A 133 -5.04 17.67 -10.31
N MET A 134 -3.85 17.10 -10.24
CA MET A 134 -2.56 17.79 -10.27
C MET A 134 -1.52 16.84 -10.89
N ASP A 135 -0.64 17.36 -11.73
CA ASP A 135 0.53 16.65 -12.26
C ASP A 135 1.81 16.97 -11.48
N ASP A 136 2.94 16.42 -11.94
CA ASP A 136 4.26 16.61 -11.30
C ASP A 136 4.79 18.05 -11.43
N ASP A 137 4.32 18.80 -12.41
CA ASP A 137 4.68 20.21 -12.64
C ASP A 137 3.77 21.19 -11.89
N GLY A 138 2.78 20.66 -11.15
CA GLY A 138 1.81 21.45 -10.40
C GLY A 138 0.64 21.98 -11.23
N ASN A 139 0.46 21.51 -12.47
CA ASN A 139 -0.70 21.85 -13.29
C ASN A 139 -1.91 21.06 -12.84
N GLY A 140 -3.09 21.68 -12.96
CA GLY A 140 -4.38 21.12 -12.58
C GLY A 140 -5.16 22.10 -11.70
N ASP A 141 -6.44 21.78 -11.46
CA ASP A 141 -7.35 22.62 -10.68
C ASP A 141 -7.55 22.13 -9.24
N LEU A 142 -6.80 21.11 -8.83
CA LEU A 142 -6.90 20.46 -7.53
C LEU A 142 -8.28 19.87 -7.23
N SER A 143 -9.13 19.68 -8.24
CA SER A 143 -10.40 18.99 -8.06
C SER A 143 -10.18 17.55 -7.59
N ARG A 144 -11.17 17.02 -6.88
CA ARG A 144 -11.09 15.70 -6.25
C ARG A 144 -12.15 14.77 -6.80
N SER A 145 -11.73 13.56 -7.18
CA SER A 145 -12.62 12.51 -7.68
C SER A 145 -12.44 11.24 -6.87
N LYS A 146 -13.53 10.55 -6.60
CA LYS A 146 -13.49 9.24 -5.93
C LYS A 146 -13.06 8.19 -6.94
N LYS A 147 -12.11 7.32 -6.55
CA LYS A 147 -11.68 6.15 -7.31
C LYS A 147 -12.56 4.94 -6.94
N ASP A 148 -12.44 3.84 -7.67
CA ASP A 148 -13.15 2.60 -7.34
C ASP A 148 -12.75 2.10 -5.95
N SER A 149 -11.49 2.23 -5.57
CA SER A 149 -10.99 1.90 -4.24
C SER A 149 -11.65 2.68 -3.11
N PHE A 150 -12.18 3.89 -3.37
CA PHE A 150 -12.93 4.64 -2.36
C PHE A 150 -14.21 3.90 -1.95
N TYR A 151 -14.96 3.38 -2.92
CA TYR A 151 -16.20 2.65 -2.65
C TYR A 151 -15.92 1.28 -2.03
N TYR A 152 -14.85 0.63 -2.48
CA TYR A 152 -14.38 -0.61 -1.87
C TYR A 152 -14.02 -0.40 -0.39
N MET A 153 -13.17 0.57 -0.08
CA MET A 153 -12.77 0.82 1.32
C MET A 153 -13.92 1.32 2.19
N LYS A 154 -14.88 2.07 1.61
CA LYS A 154 -16.11 2.42 2.32
C LYS A 154 -16.83 1.16 2.80
N LYS A 155 -17.04 0.16 1.92
CA LYS A 155 -17.65 -1.13 2.26
C LYS A 155 -16.84 -1.88 3.33
N VAL A 156 -15.52 -1.92 3.20
CA VAL A 156 -14.63 -2.57 4.17
C VAL A 156 -14.80 -1.93 5.56
N TYR A 157 -14.82 -0.60 5.66
CA TYR A 157 -15.01 0.09 6.94
C TYR A 157 -16.41 -0.12 7.52
N GLU A 158 -17.45 -0.06 6.70
CA GLU A 158 -18.84 -0.28 7.14
C GLU A 158 -19.08 -1.71 7.65
N SER A 159 -18.36 -2.69 7.10
CA SER A 159 -18.41 -4.10 7.53
C SER A 159 -17.37 -4.45 8.61
N ASN A 160 -16.55 -3.51 9.05
CA ASN A 160 -15.40 -3.76 9.93
C ASN A 160 -14.48 -4.87 9.38
N GLY A 161 -14.24 -4.89 8.06
CA GLY A 161 -13.39 -5.85 7.39
C GLY A 161 -14.02 -7.24 7.18
N GLU A 162 -15.31 -7.41 7.41
CA GLU A 162 -15.99 -8.70 7.16
C GLU A 162 -16.28 -8.91 5.67
N ASP A 163 -16.64 -7.87 4.94
CA ASP A 163 -16.93 -7.92 3.51
C ASP A 163 -15.71 -7.40 2.71
N LEU A 164 -14.96 -8.34 2.15
CA LEU A 164 -13.73 -8.07 1.38
C LEU A 164 -13.86 -8.45 -0.11
N ASP A 165 -15.00 -8.94 -0.57
CA ASP A 165 -15.23 -9.38 -1.96
C ASP A 165 -15.77 -8.28 -2.88
#